data_0d7eaef98e3dfaa3be3724100eb284a7
#
_entry.id   0d7eaef98e3dfaa3be3724100eb284a7
#
_cell.length_a   1.000
_cell.length_b   1.000
_cell.length_c   1.000
_cell.angle_alpha   90.00
_cell.angle_beta   90.00
_cell.angle_gamma   90.00
#
_symmetry.space_group_name_H-M   'P 1'
#
loop_
_entity.id
_entity.type
_entity.pdbx_description
1 polymer ?
#
loop_
_entity_poly.entity_id
_entity_poly.type
_entity_poly.pdbx_seq_one_letter_code
_entity_poly.pdbx_strand_id
1 'polypeptide(L)'
;MSIEDPTVAKLADTLDAATLELDNDPIQLLDTEEAVARVTGELLAAGTPVAVDFEGRDLCRAGKLDLMQLSDGKGTWLVDVTTLGETAFGAGARALLESEAVLKVGFDGRGDADALWHLHKTMLTNVYDVQIASCKRQDATEGRRDRVVHGLGRAMDAFLRGDRARQATMAVVKDAGRKLFAPELGGSYDVWAERPLSATLIEYAGNDVALLLEMREAWERYSPTDTNVNISRERIRKAVQGQRPAKGKQMALKDF
;
A
#
# COMPACT_ATOMS: atom_id res chain seq x y z
N MET A 1 -39.53 7.74 9.78
CA MET A 1 -39.59 6.58 8.85
C MET A 1 -38.48 6.78 7.84
N SER A 2 -37.31 6.19 8.15
CA SER A 2 -36.12 6.27 7.29
C SER A 2 -36.35 5.32 6.11
N ILE A 3 -36.34 5.86 4.89
CA ILE A 3 -36.37 5.05 3.68
C ILE A 3 -34.92 4.59 3.47
N GLU A 4 -34.62 3.36 3.87
CA GLU A 4 -33.36 2.72 3.48
C GLU A 4 -33.39 2.52 1.97
N ASP A 5 -32.40 3.10 1.28
CA ASP A 5 -32.23 2.96 -0.17
C ASP A 5 -31.94 1.49 -0.49
N PRO A 6 -32.78 0.80 -1.26
CA PRO A 6 -32.61 -0.61 -1.60
C PRO A 6 -31.31 -0.90 -2.38
N THR A 7 -30.65 0.14 -2.89
CA THR A 7 -29.36 0.05 -3.56
C THR A 7 -28.22 -0.20 -2.55
N VAL A 8 -28.33 0.37 -1.34
CA VAL A 8 -27.32 0.21 -0.27
C VAL A 8 -27.41 -1.19 0.34
N ALA A 9 -28.63 -1.71 0.57
CA ALA A 9 -28.83 -3.08 1.05
C ALA A 9 -28.32 -4.11 0.03
N LYS A 10 -28.54 -3.88 -1.25
CA LYS A 10 -28.05 -4.76 -2.33
C LYS A 10 -26.53 -4.69 -2.52
N LEU A 11 -25.90 -3.57 -2.20
CA LEU A 11 -24.43 -3.44 -2.15
C LEU A 11 -23.84 -4.19 -0.95
N ALA A 12 -24.50 -4.13 0.21
CA ALA A 12 -24.08 -4.87 1.40
C ALA A 12 -24.16 -6.40 1.16
N ASP A 13 -25.28 -6.88 0.59
CA ASP A 13 -25.43 -8.29 0.21
C ASP A 13 -24.44 -8.73 -0.88
N THR A 14 -24.02 -7.80 -1.76
CA THR A 14 -23.00 -8.09 -2.78
C THR A 14 -21.59 -8.08 -2.18
N LEU A 15 -21.33 -7.28 -1.15
CA LEU A 15 -20.10 -7.31 -0.35
C LEU A 15 -20.00 -8.59 0.48
N ASP A 16 -21.08 -9.02 1.14
CA ASP A 16 -21.13 -10.31 1.86
C ASP A 16 -20.98 -11.53 0.92
N ALA A 17 -21.43 -11.42 -0.35
CA ALA A 17 -21.23 -12.45 -1.35
C ALA A 17 -19.87 -12.37 -2.07
N ALA A 18 -19.23 -11.18 -2.11
CA ALA A 18 -17.91 -10.95 -2.70
C ALA A 18 -16.75 -11.16 -1.70
N THR A 19 -17.04 -11.45 -0.44
CA THR A 19 -16.09 -12.06 0.51
C THR A 19 -15.78 -13.52 0.09
N LEU A 20 -16.13 -13.86 -1.16
CA LEU A 20 -15.82 -15.12 -1.81
C LEU A 20 -14.30 -15.24 -2.01
N GLU A 21 -13.70 -15.99 -1.07
CA GLU A 21 -12.54 -16.85 -1.34
C GLU A 21 -11.43 -16.21 -2.22
N LEU A 22 -10.90 -15.07 -1.77
CA LEU A 22 -9.47 -14.92 -1.89
C LEU A 22 -8.90 -15.91 -0.87
N ASP A 23 -8.09 -16.87 -1.30
CA ASP A 23 -7.36 -17.85 -0.47
C ASP A 23 -6.36 -17.15 0.49
N ASN A 24 -6.75 -16.04 1.08
CA ASN A 24 -5.95 -15.26 2.01
C ASN A 24 -6.53 -15.37 3.40
N ASP A 25 -5.69 -15.67 4.37
CA ASP A 25 -5.99 -15.50 5.78
C ASP A 25 -6.64 -14.11 6.02
N PRO A 26 -7.60 -14.01 6.96
CA PRO A 26 -8.34 -12.77 7.18
C PRO A 26 -7.37 -11.62 7.49
N ILE A 27 -7.68 -10.42 6.95
CA ILE A 27 -6.93 -9.21 7.25
C ILE A 27 -7.02 -8.95 8.76
N GLN A 28 -5.88 -8.83 9.42
CA GLN A 28 -5.78 -8.62 10.87
C GLN A 28 -5.39 -7.19 11.19
N LEU A 29 -6.20 -6.51 12.00
CA LEU A 29 -5.83 -5.22 12.58
C LEU A 29 -4.95 -5.44 13.82
N LEU A 30 -3.77 -4.82 13.85
CA LEU A 30 -2.82 -4.88 14.96
C LEU A 30 -2.89 -3.55 15.72
N ASP A 31 -3.63 -3.55 16.83
CA ASP A 31 -3.89 -2.40 17.68
C ASP A 31 -3.25 -2.52 19.08
N THR A 32 -2.40 -3.55 19.27
CA THR A 32 -1.59 -3.75 20.48
C THR A 32 -0.10 -3.89 20.16
N GLU A 33 0.74 -3.47 21.12
CA GLU A 33 2.20 -3.56 21.00
C GLU A 33 2.66 -5.01 20.84
N GLU A 34 2.06 -5.93 21.57
CA GLU A 34 2.38 -7.37 21.55
C GLU A 34 2.05 -7.99 20.16
N ALA A 35 0.92 -7.59 19.57
CA ALA A 35 0.55 -8.08 18.24
C ALA A 35 1.52 -7.58 17.17
N VAL A 36 1.91 -6.30 17.21
CA VAL A 36 2.93 -5.74 16.32
C VAL A 36 4.28 -6.45 16.51
N ALA A 37 4.74 -6.61 17.77
CA ALA A 37 6.02 -7.25 18.06
C ALA A 37 6.06 -8.70 17.55
N ARG A 38 4.98 -9.45 17.73
CA ARG A 38 4.87 -10.84 17.25
C ARG A 38 4.96 -10.88 15.72
N VAL A 39 4.11 -10.14 15.01
CA VAL A 39 4.06 -10.19 13.54
C VAL A 39 5.36 -9.69 12.91
N THR A 40 5.89 -8.55 13.36
CA THR A 40 7.14 -8.01 12.81
C THR A 40 8.33 -8.91 13.11
N GLY A 41 8.35 -9.57 14.29
CA GLY A 41 9.35 -10.57 14.66
C GLY A 41 9.30 -11.80 13.76
N GLU A 42 8.10 -12.32 13.46
CA GLU A 42 7.89 -13.44 12.53
C GLU A 42 8.36 -13.10 11.12
N LEU A 43 8.00 -11.92 10.59
CA LEU A 43 8.40 -11.45 9.26
C LEU A 43 9.94 -11.25 9.16
N LEU A 44 10.56 -10.67 10.19
CA LEU A 44 12.01 -10.51 10.26
C LEU A 44 12.73 -11.87 10.30
N ALA A 45 12.22 -12.80 11.10
CA ALA A 45 12.80 -14.15 11.22
C ALA A 45 12.64 -14.97 9.93
N ALA A 46 11.53 -14.81 9.21
CA ALA A 46 11.30 -15.47 7.94
C ALA A 46 12.26 -14.98 6.85
N GLY A 47 12.64 -13.70 6.86
CA GLY A 47 13.54 -13.11 5.88
C GLY A 47 13.00 -13.11 4.43
N THR A 48 11.73 -13.43 4.23
CA THR A 48 11.06 -13.41 2.93
C THR A 48 10.62 -12.00 2.56
N PRO A 49 10.36 -11.70 1.27
CA PRO A 49 9.84 -10.40 0.87
C PRO A 49 8.51 -10.08 1.57
N VAL A 50 8.33 -8.81 1.96
CA VAL A 50 7.12 -8.29 2.61
C VAL A 50 6.56 -7.15 1.78
N ALA A 51 5.31 -7.26 1.35
CA ALA A 51 4.58 -6.16 0.74
C ALA A 51 4.26 -5.11 1.80
N VAL A 52 4.43 -3.83 1.45
CA VAL A 52 4.19 -2.70 2.37
C VAL A 52 3.47 -1.57 1.65
N ASP A 53 2.52 -0.95 2.33
CA ASP A 53 1.85 0.28 1.91
C ASP A 53 1.44 1.10 3.15
N PHE A 54 1.01 2.34 2.95
CA PHE A 54 0.72 3.25 4.06
C PHE A 54 -0.46 4.15 3.73
N GLU A 55 -1.30 4.40 4.73
CA GLU A 55 -2.43 5.30 4.61
C GLU A 55 -2.42 6.37 5.72
N GLY A 56 -3.00 7.52 5.40
CA GLY A 56 -3.07 8.59 6.38
C GLY A 56 -3.64 9.89 5.83
N ARG A 57 -3.74 10.87 6.71
CA ARG A 57 -4.27 12.19 6.40
C ARG A 57 -3.22 13.03 5.72
N ASP A 58 -3.39 13.29 4.42
CA ASP A 58 -2.42 14.04 3.58
C ASP A 58 -1.00 13.47 3.70
N LEU A 59 -0.86 12.14 3.56
CA LEU A 59 0.33 11.37 3.87
C LEU A 59 1.60 11.93 3.20
N CYS A 60 2.40 12.59 3.98
CA CYS A 60 3.73 13.13 3.70
C CYS A 60 4.29 13.72 5.01
N ARG A 61 5.48 14.32 4.98
CA ARG A 61 6.10 14.99 6.15
C ARG A 61 5.22 16.05 6.83
N ALA A 62 4.25 16.61 6.13
CA ALA A 62 3.34 17.65 6.65
C ALA A 62 1.97 17.10 7.09
N GLY A 63 1.71 15.83 6.83
CA GLY A 63 0.46 15.16 7.15
C GLY A 63 0.56 14.25 8.37
N LYS A 64 -0.15 13.12 8.30
CA LYS A 64 -0.17 12.09 9.36
C LYS A 64 -0.09 10.71 8.70
N LEU A 65 0.57 9.78 9.39
CA LEU A 65 0.51 8.36 9.11
C LEU A 65 -0.48 7.73 10.10
N ASP A 66 -1.52 7.10 9.59
CA ASP A 66 -2.60 6.54 10.40
C ASP A 66 -2.62 5.00 10.36
N LEU A 67 -2.19 4.38 9.26
CA LEU A 67 -2.20 2.93 9.06
C LEU A 67 -0.97 2.47 8.26
N MET A 68 -0.42 1.30 8.60
CA MET A 68 0.63 0.62 7.86
C MET A 68 0.17 -0.78 7.47
N GLN A 69 0.22 -1.10 6.19
CA GLN A 69 -0.15 -2.40 5.66
C GLN A 69 1.09 -3.27 5.45
N LEU A 70 1.00 -4.53 5.86
CA LEU A 70 2.04 -5.54 5.69
C LEU A 70 1.42 -6.82 5.12
N SER A 71 2.10 -7.50 4.19
CA SER A 71 1.71 -8.83 3.75
C SER A 71 2.92 -9.67 3.32
N ASP A 72 2.95 -10.94 3.69
CA ASP A 72 3.94 -11.92 3.22
C ASP A 72 3.40 -12.83 2.11
N GLY A 73 2.20 -12.53 1.60
CA GLY A 73 1.49 -13.30 0.59
C GLY A 73 0.66 -14.45 1.17
N LYS A 74 0.74 -14.71 2.47
CA LYS A 74 -0.08 -15.70 3.19
C LYS A 74 -1.03 -15.01 4.15
N GLY A 75 -0.55 -13.97 4.86
CA GLY A 75 -1.35 -13.13 5.75
C GLY A 75 -1.25 -11.66 5.37
N THR A 76 -2.22 -10.88 5.82
CA THR A 76 -2.24 -9.43 5.69
C THR A 76 -2.52 -8.78 7.04
N TRP A 77 -1.67 -7.85 7.42
CA TRP A 77 -1.73 -7.16 8.71
C TRP A 77 -1.79 -5.65 8.53
N LEU A 78 -2.66 -5.02 9.28
CA LEU A 78 -2.82 -3.56 9.33
C LEU A 78 -2.37 -3.08 10.71
N VAL A 79 -1.23 -2.41 10.78
CA VAL A 79 -0.74 -1.81 12.03
C VAL A 79 -1.45 -0.49 12.26
N ASP A 80 -2.20 -0.38 13.36
CA ASP A 80 -2.95 0.81 13.73
C ASP A 80 -2.04 1.87 14.36
N VAL A 81 -1.45 2.70 13.49
CA VAL A 81 -0.56 3.78 13.93
C VAL A 81 -1.32 4.89 14.66
N THR A 82 -2.61 5.10 14.34
CA THR A 82 -3.44 6.07 15.08
C THR A 82 -3.58 5.70 16.54
N THR A 83 -3.82 4.42 16.84
CA THR A 83 -3.98 3.92 18.22
C THR A 83 -2.63 3.81 18.94
N LEU A 84 -1.61 3.28 18.26
CA LEU A 84 -0.33 2.92 18.88
C LEU A 84 0.70 4.07 18.90
N GLY A 85 0.63 4.99 17.93
CA GLY A 85 1.63 6.03 17.78
C GLY A 85 3.05 5.47 17.66
N GLU A 86 4.00 6.06 18.38
CA GLU A 86 5.41 5.66 18.37
C GLU A 86 5.65 4.24 18.92
N THR A 87 4.74 3.68 19.73
CA THR A 87 4.90 2.32 20.25
C THR A 87 4.87 1.26 19.13
N ALA A 88 4.12 1.50 18.05
CA ALA A 88 4.13 0.62 16.88
C ALA A 88 5.54 0.47 16.30
N PHE A 89 6.29 1.59 16.22
CA PHE A 89 7.66 1.59 15.70
C PHE A 89 8.64 0.97 16.69
N GLY A 90 8.46 1.22 17.99
CA GLY A 90 9.25 0.60 19.07
C GLY A 90 9.04 -0.90 19.18
N ALA A 91 7.82 -1.38 18.91
CA ALA A 91 7.43 -2.79 18.98
C ALA A 91 8.01 -3.65 17.84
N GLY A 92 8.64 -3.05 16.82
CA GLY A 92 9.32 -3.82 15.77
C GLY A 92 9.09 -3.30 14.34
N ALA A 93 8.09 -2.45 14.11
CA ALA A 93 7.82 -1.94 12.77
C ALA A 93 9.04 -1.19 12.20
N ARG A 94 9.74 -0.38 13.02
CA ARG A 94 10.99 0.28 12.61
C ARG A 94 12.05 -0.74 12.20
N ALA A 95 12.27 -1.77 12.99
CA ALA A 95 13.26 -2.79 12.69
C ALA A 95 12.97 -3.51 11.37
N LEU A 96 11.69 -3.80 11.07
CA LEU A 96 11.27 -4.39 9.80
C LEU A 96 11.51 -3.44 8.62
N LEU A 97 11.08 -2.18 8.74
CA LEU A 97 11.18 -1.21 7.65
C LEU A 97 12.64 -0.82 7.34
N GLU A 98 13.52 -0.79 8.33
CA GLU A 98 14.94 -0.46 8.21
C GLU A 98 15.82 -1.68 7.90
N SER A 99 15.26 -2.90 7.91
CA SER A 99 16.03 -4.12 7.62
C SER A 99 16.54 -4.14 6.18
N GLU A 100 17.86 -4.26 6.00
CA GLU A 100 18.45 -4.54 4.68
C GLU A 100 18.34 -6.04 4.29
N ALA A 101 18.04 -6.92 5.25
CA ALA A 101 17.88 -8.35 5.02
C ALA A 101 16.51 -8.73 4.47
N VAL A 102 15.46 -7.98 4.82
CA VAL A 102 14.09 -8.19 4.33
C VAL A 102 13.82 -7.24 3.18
N LEU A 103 13.45 -7.77 2.01
CA LEU A 103 13.02 -6.99 0.87
C LEU A 103 11.60 -6.47 1.12
N LYS A 104 11.42 -5.15 1.16
CA LYS A 104 10.08 -4.55 1.11
C LYS A 104 9.64 -4.41 -0.33
N VAL A 105 8.39 -4.73 -0.61
CA VAL A 105 7.78 -4.60 -1.94
C VAL A 105 6.66 -3.58 -1.83
N GLY A 106 6.82 -2.41 -2.43
CA GLY A 106 5.87 -1.32 -2.36
C GLY A 106 5.52 -0.76 -3.74
N PHE A 107 4.67 0.25 -3.77
CA PHE A 107 4.31 0.96 -4.98
C PHE A 107 4.50 2.46 -4.79
N ASP A 108 5.54 3.05 -5.42
CA ASP A 108 5.88 4.48 -5.31
C ASP A 108 6.08 4.98 -3.87
N GLY A 109 6.91 4.30 -3.10
CA GLY A 109 7.12 4.59 -1.67
C GLY A 109 7.80 5.93 -1.34
N ARG A 110 7.80 6.92 -2.26
CA ARG A 110 8.45 8.24 -2.05
C ARG A 110 7.72 9.07 -1.00
N GLY A 111 6.37 9.11 -1.07
CA GLY A 111 5.54 9.83 -0.11
C GLY A 111 5.59 9.19 1.27
N ASP A 112 5.54 7.86 1.29
CA ASP A 112 5.59 7.05 2.51
C ASP A 112 6.92 7.21 3.22
N ALA A 113 8.03 7.11 2.49
CA ALA A 113 9.37 7.32 3.04
C ALA A 113 9.57 8.75 3.57
N ASP A 114 8.99 9.75 2.89
CA ASP A 114 8.97 11.13 3.35
C ASP A 114 8.24 11.26 4.70
N ALA A 115 7.07 10.65 4.83
CA ALA A 115 6.30 10.62 6.07
C ALA A 115 7.03 9.84 7.18
N LEU A 116 7.46 8.61 6.90
CA LEU A 116 8.16 7.76 7.86
C LEU A 116 9.39 8.44 8.46
N TRP A 117 10.24 9.04 7.62
CA TRP A 117 11.44 9.71 8.10
C TRP A 117 11.13 10.97 8.90
N HIS A 118 10.26 11.82 8.39
CA HIS A 118 10.04 13.12 9.02
C HIS A 118 9.16 13.04 10.25
N LEU A 119 8.15 12.16 10.27
CA LEU A 119 7.22 12.00 11.38
C LEU A 119 7.74 11.02 12.45
N HIS A 120 8.36 9.90 12.03
CA HIS A 120 8.69 8.78 12.93
C HIS A 120 10.18 8.44 12.98
N LYS A 121 11.06 9.19 12.28
CA LYS A 121 12.50 8.94 12.19
C LYS A 121 12.84 7.51 11.77
N THR A 122 12.00 6.92 10.92
CA THR A 122 12.15 5.57 10.39
C THR A 122 12.53 5.63 8.91
N MET A 123 13.63 4.96 8.55
CA MET A 123 14.10 4.90 7.18
C MET A 123 13.52 3.67 6.45
N LEU A 124 12.83 3.90 5.36
CA LEU A 124 12.38 2.81 4.50
C LEU A 124 13.53 2.36 3.58
N THR A 125 14.07 1.17 3.82
CA THR A 125 15.24 0.63 3.11
C THR A 125 14.92 -0.64 2.33
N ASN A 126 15.82 -1.06 1.43
CA ASN A 126 15.72 -2.29 0.65
C ASN A 126 14.34 -2.49 0.02
N VAL A 127 13.89 -1.51 -0.80
CA VAL A 127 12.55 -1.46 -1.39
C VAL A 127 12.59 -1.81 -2.86
N TYR A 128 11.84 -2.83 -3.26
CA TYR A 128 11.44 -3.07 -4.64
C TYR A 128 10.18 -2.26 -4.95
N ASP A 129 10.28 -1.31 -5.87
CA ASP A 129 9.16 -0.45 -6.27
C ASP A 129 8.46 -1.05 -7.50
N VAL A 130 7.27 -1.58 -7.29
CA VAL A 130 6.43 -2.19 -8.34
C VAL A 130 6.03 -1.17 -9.42
N GLN A 131 5.94 0.14 -9.10
CA GLN A 131 5.68 1.18 -10.09
C GLN A 131 6.79 1.23 -11.16
N ILE A 132 8.05 1.13 -10.75
CA ILE A 132 9.20 1.08 -11.68
C ILE A 132 9.06 -0.13 -12.61
N ALA A 133 8.79 -1.31 -12.06
CA ALA A 133 8.64 -2.54 -12.84
C ALA A 133 7.46 -2.45 -13.82
N SER A 134 6.32 -1.91 -13.37
CA SER A 134 5.14 -1.70 -14.20
C SER A 134 5.39 -0.73 -15.36
N CYS A 135 6.08 0.38 -15.12
CA CYS A 135 6.45 1.33 -16.17
C CYS A 135 7.42 0.72 -17.17
N LYS A 136 8.45 0.00 -16.71
CA LYS A 136 9.41 -0.67 -17.61
C LYS A 136 8.75 -1.79 -18.42
N ARG A 137 7.82 -2.55 -17.82
CA ARG A 137 7.02 -3.53 -18.54
C ARG A 137 6.20 -2.86 -19.64
N GLN A 138 5.52 -1.75 -19.33
CA GLN A 138 4.74 -1.01 -20.33
C GLN A 138 5.62 -0.50 -21.46
N ASP A 139 6.78 0.11 -21.17
CA ASP A 139 7.72 0.56 -22.18
C ASP A 139 8.15 -0.60 -23.13
N ALA A 140 8.42 -1.78 -22.55
CA ALA A 140 8.86 -2.95 -23.30
C ALA A 140 7.75 -3.59 -24.15
N THR A 141 6.50 -3.59 -23.68
CA THR A 141 5.38 -4.28 -24.33
C THR A 141 4.59 -3.39 -25.28
N GLU A 142 4.53 -2.08 -25.03
CA GLU A 142 3.76 -1.13 -25.84
C GLU A 142 4.65 -0.32 -26.82
N GLY A 143 5.98 -0.46 -26.73
CA GLY A 143 6.94 0.18 -27.63
C GLY A 143 7.01 1.71 -27.51
N ARG A 144 6.42 2.27 -26.43
CA ARG A 144 6.44 3.72 -26.18
C ARG A 144 6.92 4.01 -24.76
N ARG A 145 7.61 5.14 -24.62
CA ARG A 145 8.09 5.63 -23.31
C ARG A 145 7.24 6.79 -22.86
N ASP A 146 6.37 6.53 -21.89
CA ASP A 146 5.63 7.61 -21.24
C ASP A 146 6.55 8.45 -20.36
N ARG A 147 6.32 9.77 -20.33
CA ARG A 147 7.07 10.70 -19.47
C ARG A 147 6.56 10.72 -18.03
N VAL A 148 5.41 10.10 -17.78
CA VAL A 148 4.77 10.07 -16.49
C VAL A 148 4.61 8.64 -16.01
N VAL A 149 4.69 8.48 -14.69
CA VAL A 149 4.35 7.21 -14.04
C VAL A 149 2.83 7.07 -13.91
N HIS A 150 2.36 5.88 -13.67
CA HIS A 150 0.93 5.61 -13.42
C HIS A 150 0.73 5.09 -11.99
N GLY A 151 -0.50 5.23 -11.49
CA GLY A 151 -0.87 4.78 -10.15
C GLY A 151 -1.10 3.27 -10.05
N LEU A 152 -1.20 2.77 -8.82
CA LEU A 152 -1.37 1.36 -8.47
C LEU A 152 -2.57 0.72 -9.16
N GLY A 153 -3.74 1.37 -9.20
CA GLY A 153 -4.93 0.82 -9.87
C GLY A 153 -4.68 0.44 -11.32
N ARG A 154 -4.01 1.32 -12.11
CA ARG A 154 -3.66 1.01 -13.51
C ARG A 154 -2.67 -0.15 -13.62
N ALA A 155 -1.75 -0.27 -12.68
CA ALA A 155 -0.80 -1.37 -12.64
C ALA A 155 -1.49 -2.70 -12.33
N MET A 156 -2.42 -2.70 -11.36
CA MET A 156 -3.25 -3.86 -11.02
C MET A 156 -4.14 -4.29 -12.20
N ASP A 157 -4.80 -3.35 -12.87
CA ASP A 157 -5.59 -3.64 -14.06
C ASP A 157 -4.76 -4.30 -15.17
N ALA A 158 -3.52 -3.83 -15.35
CA ALA A 158 -2.61 -4.40 -16.33
C ALA A 158 -2.10 -5.80 -15.91
N PHE A 159 -1.93 -6.05 -14.63
CA PHE A 159 -1.54 -7.34 -14.07
C PHE A 159 -2.66 -8.36 -14.17
N LEU A 160 -3.86 -7.98 -13.79
CA LEU A 160 -5.06 -8.84 -13.80
C LEU A 160 -5.69 -8.99 -15.18
N ARG A 161 -5.04 -8.49 -16.25
CA ARG A 161 -5.56 -8.62 -17.61
C ARG A 161 -5.73 -10.10 -17.98
N GLY A 162 -6.96 -10.56 -18.07
CA GLY A 162 -7.33 -11.96 -18.33
C GLY A 162 -7.99 -12.65 -17.14
N ASP A 163 -7.86 -12.11 -15.93
CA ASP A 163 -8.59 -12.55 -14.73
C ASP A 163 -9.70 -11.54 -14.40
N ARG A 164 -10.81 -11.67 -15.11
CA ARG A 164 -11.93 -10.73 -14.97
C ARG A 164 -12.61 -10.81 -13.61
N ALA A 165 -12.59 -11.96 -12.95
CA ALA A 165 -13.21 -12.14 -11.65
C ALA A 165 -12.44 -11.36 -10.57
N ARG A 166 -11.12 -11.59 -10.45
CA ARG A 166 -10.26 -10.82 -9.52
C ARG A 166 -10.29 -9.32 -9.84
N GLN A 167 -10.23 -8.96 -11.11
CA GLN A 167 -10.28 -7.54 -11.53
C GLN A 167 -11.58 -6.86 -11.08
N ALA A 168 -12.74 -7.51 -11.25
CA ALA A 168 -14.03 -6.98 -10.82
C ALA A 168 -14.11 -6.82 -9.30
N THR A 169 -13.69 -7.83 -8.54
CA THR A 169 -13.65 -7.78 -7.06
C THR A 169 -12.76 -6.63 -6.57
N MET A 170 -11.54 -6.54 -7.08
CA MET A 170 -10.60 -5.46 -6.71
C MET A 170 -11.15 -4.07 -7.04
N ALA A 171 -11.81 -3.91 -8.19
CA ALA A 171 -12.41 -2.64 -8.59
C ALA A 171 -13.53 -2.21 -7.65
N VAL A 172 -14.39 -3.14 -7.20
CA VAL A 172 -15.47 -2.86 -6.25
C VAL A 172 -14.91 -2.38 -4.91
N VAL A 173 -13.93 -3.08 -4.36
CA VAL A 173 -13.30 -2.71 -3.06
C VAL A 173 -12.60 -1.35 -3.16
N LYS A 174 -11.85 -1.13 -4.24
CA LYS A 174 -11.17 0.17 -4.49
C LYS A 174 -12.15 1.33 -4.62
N ASP A 175 -13.25 1.15 -5.35
CA ASP A 175 -14.25 2.19 -5.53
C ASP A 175 -14.99 2.50 -4.21
N ALA A 176 -15.36 1.46 -3.44
CA ALA A 176 -16.00 1.61 -2.15
C ALA A 176 -15.11 2.38 -1.15
N GLY A 177 -13.84 1.99 -1.01
CA GLY A 177 -12.89 2.67 -0.10
C GLY A 177 -12.64 4.12 -0.53
N ARG A 178 -12.36 4.36 -1.81
CA ARG A 178 -12.12 5.71 -2.34
C ARG A 178 -13.27 6.68 -2.07
N LYS A 179 -14.51 6.24 -2.13
CA LYS A 179 -15.67 7.07 -1.80
C LYS A 179 -15.67 7.58 -0.36
N LEU A 180 -15.05 6.86 0.55
CA LEU A 180 -14.96 7.26 1.95
C LEU A 180 -13.90 8.35 2.19
N PHE A 181 -12.72 8.22 1.57
CA PHE A 181 -11.61 9.12 1.90
C PHE A 181 -11.28 10.17 0.82
N ALA A 182 -11.66 9.95 -0.46
CA ALA A 182 -11.26 10.85 -1.53
C ALA A 182 -12.13 12.12 -1.58
N PRO A 183 -11.57 13.33 -1.33
CA PRO A 183 -12.36 14.57 -1.31
C PRO A 183 -13.08 14.86 -2.64
N GLU A 184 -12.48 14.49 -3.76
CA GLU A 184 -13.08 14.65 -5.08
C GLU A 184 -14.33 13.77 -5.29
N LEU A 185 -14.55 12.75 -4.45
CA LEU A 185 -15.71 11.89 -4.43
C LEU A 185 -16.65 12.19 -3.26
N GLY A 186 -16.39 13.27 -2.50
CA GLY A 186 -17.19 13.69 -1.35
C GLY A 186 -16.74 13.07 -0.02
N GLY A 187 -15.65 12.32 0.00
CA GLY A 187 -15.04 11.74 1.20
C GLY A 187 -14.14 12.72 1.96
N SER A 188 -13.53 12.23 3.05
CA SER A 188 -12.54 12.97 3.83
C SER A 188 -11.39 12.05 4.25
N TYR A 189 -10.15 12.51 4.13
CA TYR A 189 -9.00 11.79 4.68
C TYR A 189 -9.08 11.55 6.19
N ASP A 190 -9.93 12.29 6.91
CA ASP A 190 -10.08 12.12 8.37
C ASP A 190 -10.60 10.74 8.76
N VAL A 191 -11.29 10.02 7.87
CA VAL A 191 -11.76 8.65 8.10
C VAL A 191 -10.63 7.67 8.45
N TRP A 192 -9.38 7.96 8.03
CA TRP A 192 -8.23 7.15 8.41
C TRP A 192 -7.88 7.23 9.90
N ALA A 193 -8.29 8.29 10.59
CA ALA A 193 -8.11 8.46 12.03
C ALA A 193 -9.31 8.00 12.85
N GLU A 194 -10.45 7.71 12.25
CA GLU A 194 -11.65 7.25 12.96
C GLU A 194 -11.45 5.83 13.50
N ARG A 195 -11.96 5.59 14.74
CA ARG A 195 -11.93 4.26 15.34
C ARG A 195 -13.30 3.92 15.95
N PRO A 196 -13.76 2.65 15.78
CA PRO A 196 -13.10 1.57 15.06
C PRO A 196 -12.95 1.87 13.56
N LEU A 197 -11.86 1.40 12.94
CA LEU A 197 -11.68 1.53 11.49
C LEU A 197 -12.79 0.74 10.77
N SER A 198 -13.41 1.33 9.75
CA SER A 198 -14.50 0.67 9.04
C SER A 198 -14.03 -0.56 8.26
N ALA A 199 -14.90 -1.58 8.15
CA ALA A 199 -14.60 -2.79 7.40
C ALA A 199 -14.20 -2.48 5.94
N THR A 200 -14.87 -1.52 5.30
CA THR A 200 -14.54 -1.08 3.94
C THR A 200 -13.11 -0.53 3.80
N LEU A 201 -12.63 0.23 4.80
CA LEU A 201 -11.25 0.74 4.81
C LEU A 201 -10.24 -0.35 5.13
N ILE A 202 -10.59 -1.32 5.97
CA ILE A 202 -9.77 -2.51 6.24
C ILE A 202 -9.57 -3.31 4.94
N GLU A 203 -10.63 -3.59 4.22
CA GLU A 203 -10.57 -4.29 2.93
C GLU A 203 -9.80 -3.51 1.88
N TYR A 204 -10.06 -2.19 1.77
CA TYR A 204 -9.33 -1.33 0.85
C TYR A 204 -7.82 -1.38 1.10
N ALA A 205 -7.41 -1.13 2.34
CA ALA A 205 -6.00 -1.11 2.74
C ALA A 205 -5.32 -2.49 2.54
N GLY A 206 -6.01 -3.58 2.89
CA GLY A 206 -5.49 -4.93 2.65
C GLY A 206 -5.30 -5.24 1.17
N ASN A 207 -6.20 -4.76 0.31
CA ASN A 207 -6.07 -4.94 -1.14
C ASN A 207 -4.87 -4.21 -1.76
N ASP A 208 -4.40 -3.11 -1.17
CA ASP A 208 -3.26 -2.36 -1.72
C ASP A 208 -1.95 -3.14 -1.64
N VAL A 209 -1.82 -4.07 -0.69
CA VAL A 209 -0.65 -4.95 -0.56
C VAL A 209 -0.86 -6.35 -1.15
N ALA A 210 -2.11 -6.78 -1.36
CA ALA A 210 -2.46 -8.16 -1.72
C ALA A 210 -1.78 -8.69 -3.00
N LEU A 211 -1.57 -7.82 -4.00
CA LEU A 211 -0.99 -8.24 -5.28
C LEU A 211 0.48 -7.85 -5.47
N LEU A 212 1.07 -7.09 -4.56
CA LEU A 212 2.40 -6.50 -4.79
C LEU A 212 3.49 -7.57 -4.96
N LEU A 213 3.44 -8.65 -4.18
CA LEU A 213 4.41 -9.75 -4.28
C LEU A 213 4.27 -10.50 -5.61
N GLU A 214 3.04 -10.83 -6.02
CA GLU A 214 2.77 -11.48 -7.30
C GLU A 214 3.21 -10.59 -8.49
N MET A 215 2.90 -9.29 -8.42
CA MET A 215 3.30 -8.33 -9.44
C MET A 215 4.83 -8.21 -9.52
N ARG A 216 5.53 -8.20 -8.37
CA ARG A 216 7.00 -8.21 -8.32
C ARG A 216 7.55 -9.44 -9.05
N GLU A 217 7.07 -10.64 -8.73
CA GLU A 217 7.52 -11.89 -9.35
C GLU A 217 7.27 -11.90 -10.87
N ALA A 218 6.06 -11.55 -11.30
CA ALA A 218 5.69 -11.53 -12.71
C ALA A 218 6.50 -10.52 -13.54
N TRP A 219 6.91 -9.41 -12.92
CA TRP A 219 7.55 -8.30 -13.62
C TRP A 219 9.05 -8.16 -13.34
N GLU A 220 9.65 -9.03 -12.55
CA GLU A 220 11.10 -9.01 -12.27
C GLU A 220 11.96 -9.04 -13.52
N ARG A 221 11.54 -9.78 -14.57
CA ARG A 221 12.24 -9.81 -15.87
C ARG A 221 12.35 -8.44 -16.56
N TYR A 222 11.44 -7.50 -16.27
CA TYR A 222 11.47 -6.12 -16.79
C TYR A 222 12.26 -5.17 -15.88
N SER A 223 12.35 -5.49 -14.61
CA SER A 223 13.07 -4.71 -13.61
C SER A 223 13.70 -5.64 -12.57
N PRO A 224 14.91 -6.19 -12.86
CA PRO A 224 15.60 -7.07 -11.92
C PRO A 224 15.75 -6.45 -10.54
N THR A 225 15.64 -7.25 -9.49
CA THR A 225 15.56 -6.80 -8.10
C THR A 225 16.65 -5.80 -7.73
N ASP A 226 17.93 -6.12 -7.95
CA ASP A 226 19.04 -5.23 -7.58
C ASP A 226 18.97 -3.87 -8.30
N THR A 227 18.62 -3.87 -9.58
CA THR A 227 18.45 -2.65 -10.36
C THR A 227 17.27 -1.82 -9.85
N ASN A 228 16.14 -2.47 -9.56
CA ASN A 228 14.94 -1.83 -9.06
C ASN A 228 15.20 -1.19 -7.70
N VAL A 229 15.76 -1.93 -6.77
CA VAL A 229 16.09 -1.46 -5.41
C VAL A 229 17.04 -0.27 -5.45
N ASN A 230 18.04 -0.27 -6.33
CA ASN A 230 18.95 0.88 -6.47
C ASN A 230 18.24 2.13 -7.00
N ILE A 231 17.36 2.00 -7.99
CA ILE A 231 16.53 3.11 -8.48
C ILE A 231 15.59 3.60 -7.38
N SER A 232 14.89 2.68 -6.69
CA SER A 232 13.98 2.99 -5.61
C SER A 232 14.69 3.74 -4.46
N ARG A 233 15.87 3.25 -4.05
CA ARG A 233 16.71 3.91 -3.02
C ARG A 233 17.02 5.36 -3.38
N GLU A 234 17.38 5.64 -4.62
CA GLU A 234 17.68 7.00 -5.05
C GLU A 234 16.42 7.89 -5.10
N ARG A 235 15.27 7.34 -5.53
CA ARG A 235 13.98 8.04 -5.49
C ARG A 235 13.56 8.39 -4.07
N ILE A 236 13.64 7.43 -3.15
CA ILE A 236 13.37 7.62 -1.72
C ILE A 236 14.32 8.66 -1.12
N ARG A 237 15.63 8.55 -1.39
CA ARG A 237 16.62 9.52 -0.91
C ARG A 237 16.29 10.95 -1.36
N LYS A 238 15.96 11.14 -2.63
CA LYS A 238 15.55 12.45 -3.16
C LYS A 238 14.27 12.98 -2.52
N ALA A 239 13.30 12.10 -2.27
CA ALA A 239 12.05 12.47 -1.62
C ALA A 239 12.29 12.96 -0.19
N VAL A 240 13.00 12.18 0.61
CA VAL A 240 13.31 12.46 2.02
C VAL A 240 14.19 13.74 2.17
N GLN A 241 15.20 13.91 1.31
CA GLN A 241 16.12 15.05 1.36
C GLN A 241 15.59 16.30 0.66
N GLY A 242 14.51 16.19 -0.12
CA GLY A 242 13.91 17.30 -0.84
C GLY A 242 13.43 18.42 0.09
N GLN A 243 13.39 19.65 -0.42
CA GLN A 243 12.93 20.81 0.34
C GLN A 243 11.40 20.82 0.52
N ARG A 244 10.66 20.13 -0.32
CA ARG A 244 9.19 20.10 -0.33
C ARG A 244 8.71 18.69 -0.02
N PRO A 245 7.50 18.55 0.57
CA PRO A 245 6.87 17.26 0.74
C PRO A 245 6.76 16.46 -0.57
N ALA A 246 7.01 15.16 -0.51
CA ALA A 246 6.93 14.28 -1.67
C ALA A 246 5.47 13.95 -1.98
N LYS A 247 4.75 14.88 -2.62
CA LYS A 247 3.34 14.72 -2.99
C LYS A 247 2.96 15.51 -4.26
N GLY A 248 1.80 15.16 -4.82
CA GLY A 248 1.17 15.89 -5.90
C GLY A 248 1.84 15.73 -7.26
N LYS A 249 1.61 16.65 -8.18
CA LYS A 249 2.01 16.55 -9.60
C LYS A 249 3.50 16.33 -9.83
N GLN A 250 4.36 16.78 -8.93
CA GLN A 250 5.81 16.57 -9.02
C GLN A 250 6.20 15.09 -8.95
N MET A 251 5.34 14.25 -8.34
CA MET A 251 5.54 12.81 -8.26
C MET A 251 5.15 12.07 -9.54
N ALA A 252 4.43 12.72 -10.45
CA ALA A 252 3.95 12.10 -11.68
C ALA A 252 5.02 11.94 -12.76
N LEU A 253 6.13 12.70 -12.68
CA LEU A 253 7.20 12.59 -13.68
C LEU A 253 8.01 11.31 -13.46
N LYS A 254 8.29 10.62 -14.58
CA LYS A 254 9.17 9.45 -14.59
C LYS A 254 10.62 9.91 -14.43
N ASP A 255 11.24 9.48 -13.36
CA ASP A 255 12.58 9.92 -12.91
C ASP A 255 13.63 8.80 -12.90
N PHE A 256 13.40 7.75 -13.73
CA PHE A 256 14.25 6.55 -13.86
C PHE A 256 14.32 6.02 -15.31
#